data_80507e3d155d77fc2da7ea4c3004fddd
#
_entry.id   80507e3d155d77fc2da7ea4c3004fddd
#
_cell.length_a   1.000
_cell.length_b   1.000
_cell.length_c   1.000
_cell.angle_alpha   90.00
_cell.angle_beta   90.00
_cell.angle_gamma   90.00
#
_symmetry.space_group_name_H-M   'P 1'
#
loop_
_entity.id
_entity.type
_entity.pdbx_description
1 polymer ?
#
loop_
_entity_poly.entity_id
_entity_poly.type
_entity_poly.pdbx_seq_one_letter_code
_entity_poly.pdbx_strand_id
1 'polypeptide(L)'
;MIDPVSAFALATAAYNAVKQGIEVGRELHEVSGALGKFFKASTDIKEAAEHKAKPSIFKKLLDKGSVEQEALDNLVRRRTIIKQEYELMMMVKMQYGEYAYNEMLEERRKISVERIKAEKLQKAHQKQVLENVFMYSLLAVLLYISYLLIMFAYSLMQGV
;
A
#
# COMPACT_ATOMS: atom_id res chain seq x y z
N MET A 1 0.85 4.67 -4.29
CA MET A 1 -0.49 4.05 -4.27
C MET A 1 -0.87 3.84 -5.73
N ILE A 2 -1.11 2.60 -6.15
CA ILE A 2 -1.46 2.28 -7.54
C ILE A 2 -2.94 2.63 -7.75
N ASP A 3 -3.27 3.23 -8.91
CA ASP A 3 -4.65 3.52 -9.26
C ASP A 3 -5.46 2.22 -9.39
N PRO A 4 -6.71 2.16 -8.85
CA PRO A 4 -7.53 0.94 -8.87
C PRO A 4 -7.80 0.38 -10.28
N VAL A 5 -7.84 1.25 -11.29
CA VAL A 5 -8.01 0.83 -12.69
C VAL A 5 -6.78 0.09 -13.19
N SER A 6 -5.60 0.68 -12.94
CA SER A 6 -4.30 0.07 -13.27
C SER A 6 -4.07 -1.24 -12.50
N ALA A 7 -4.44 -1.28 -11.21
CA ALA A 7 -4.36 -2.50 -10.41
C ALA A 7 -5.28 -3.60 -10.96
N PHE A 8 -6.50 -3.26 -11.41
CA PHE A 8 -7.43 -4.22 -12.01
C PHE A 8 -6.90 -4.78 -13.35
N ALA A 9 -6.34 -3.91 -14.20
CA ALA A 9 -5.74 -4.35 -15.47
C ALA A 9 -4.55 -5.31 -15.21
N LEU A 10 -3.69 -4.99 -14.25
CA LEU A 10 -2.57 -5.85 -13.84
C LEU A 10 -3.04 -7.19 -13.28
N ALA A 11 -4.07 -7.20 -12.44
CA ALA A 11 -4.65 -8.43 -11.91
C ALA A 11 -5.19 -9.32 -13.03
N THR A 12 -5.98 -8.76 -13.94
CA THR A 12 -6.57 -9.51 -15.06
C THR A 12 -5.49 -10.05 -16.01
N ALA A 13 -4.46 -9.25 -16.32
CA ALA A 13 -3.34 -9.73 -17.13
C ALA A 13 -2.57 -10.87 -16.45
N ALA A 14 -2.34 -10.75 -15.14
CA ALA A 14 -1.68 -11.81 -14.36
C ALA A 14 -2.54 -13.07 -14.25
N TYR A 15 -3.86 -12.93 -14.05
CA TYR A 15 -4.82 -14.04 -14.10
C TYR A 15 -4.74 -14.82 -15.42
N ASN A 16 -4.78 -14.10 -16.55
CA ASN A 16 -4.70 -14.73 -17.88
C ASN A 16 -3.35 -15.43 -18.10
N ALA A 17 -2.26 -14.86 -17.62
CA ALA A 17 -0.93 -15.46 -17.70
C ALA A 17 -0.83 -16.77 -16.89
N VAL A 18 -1.42 -16.83 -15.70
CA VAL A 18 -1.48 -18.06 -14.89
C VAL A 18 -2.34 -19.11 -15.59
N LYS A 19 -3.54 -18.71 -16.02
CA LYS A 19 -4.47 -19.60 -16.72
C LYS A 19 -3.81 -20.22 -17.94
N GLN A 20 -3.20 -19.40 -18.81
CA GLN A 20 -2.48 -19.89 -19.99
C GLN A 20 -1.31 -20.80 -19.61
N GLY A 21 -0.55 -20.46 -18.56
CA GLY A 21 0.55 -21.29 -18.08
C GLY A 21 0.07 -22.67 -17.66
N ILE A 22 -1.02 -22.75 -16.92
CA ILE A 22 -1.65 -24.01 -16.48
C ILE A 22 -2.18 -24.81 -17.68
N GLU A 23 -2.87 -24.16 -18.62
CA GLU A 23 -3.41 -24.81 -19.82
C GLU A 23 -2.34 -25.45 -20.71
N VAL A 24 -1.14 -24.87 -20.77
CA VAL A 24 0.00 -25.44 -21.50
C VAL A 24 0.88 -26.38 -20.65
N GLY A 25 0.45 -26.71 -19.44
CA GLY A 25 1.12 -27.67 -18.57
C GLY A 25 2.41 -27.17 -17.91
N ARG A 26 2.58 -25.86 -17.75
CA ARG A 26 3.76 -25.32 -17.06
C ARG A 26 3.80 -25.74 -15.60
N GLU A 27 5.02 -25.84 -15.06
CA GLU A 27 5.22 -26.14 -13.65
C GLU A 27 4.87 -24.93 -12.74
N LEU A 28 4.57 -25.22 -11.46
CA LEU A 28 4.16 -24.18 -10.50
C LEU A 28 5.18 -23.04 -10.38
N HIS A 29 6.48 -23.35 -10.45
CA HIS A 29 7.52 -22.32 -10.33
C HIS A 29 7.50 -21.32 -11.51
N GLU A 30 7.13 -21.76 -12.72
CA GLU A 30 7.05 -20.90 -13.90
C GLU A 30 5.84 -19.94 -13.84
N VAL A 31 4.75 -20.36 -13.22
CA VAL A 31 3.54 -19.52 -13.05
C VAL A 31 3.56 -18.72 -11.75
N SER A 32 4.47 -19.02 -10.83
CA SER A 32 4.54 -18.39 -9.50
C SER A 32 4.71 -16.87 -9.56
N GLY A 33 5.49 -16.37 -10.52
CA GLY A 33 5.66 -14.94 -10.72
C GLY A 33 4.37 -14.22 -11.13
N ALA A 34 3.56 -14.86 -11.99
CA ALA A 34 2.27 -14.32 -12.40
C ALA A 34 1.25 -14.41 -11.26
N LEU A 35 1.24 -15.51 -10.49
CA LEU A 35 0.43 -15.65 -9.27
C LEU A 35 0.76 -14.55 -8.26
N GLY A 36 2.04 -14.28 -8.03
CA GLY A 36 2.48 -13.20 -7.13
C GLY A 36 1.99 -11.81 -7.57
N LYS A 37 2.05 -11.52 -8.87
CA LYS A 37 1.52 -10.26 -9.44
C LYS A 37 0.01 -10.16 -9.27
N PHE A 38 -0.72 -11.25 -9.51
CA PHE A 38 -2.17 -11.29 -9.30
C PHE A 38 -2.55 -10.99 -7.86
N PHE A 39 -1.95 -11.68 -6.90
CA PHE A 39 -2.25 -11.49 -5.48
C PHE A 39 -1.90 -10.09 -4.98
N LYS A 40 -0.79 -9.52 -5.45
CA LYS A 40 -0.43 -8.14 -5.11
C LYS A 40 -1.49 -7.16 -5.63
N ALA A 41 -1.84 -7.24 -6.91
CA ALA A 41 -2.82 -6.36 -7.51
C ALA A 41 -4.23 -6.55 -6.89
N SER A 42 -4.62 -7.78 -6.53
CA SER A 42 -5.85 -8.07 -5.79
C SER A 42 -5.86 -7.39 -4.42
N THR A 43 -4.75 -7.40 -3.70
CA THR A 43 -4.61 -6.70 -2.41
C THR A 43 -4.72 -5.19 -2.58
N ASP A 44 -4.01 -4.62 -3.57
CA ASP A 44 -4.07 -3.19 -3.87
C ASP A 44 -5.50 -2.71 -4.18
N ILE A 45 -6.32 -3.53 -4.88
CA ILE A 45 -7.73 -3.22 -5.16
C ILE A 45 -8.57 -3.25 -3.88
N LYS A 46 -8.36 -4.25 -3.01
CA LYS A 46 -9.08 -4.39 -1.74
C LYS A 46 -8.79 -3.20 -0.81
N GLU A 47 -7.50 -2.85 -0.67
CA GLU A 47 -7.06 -1.71 0.14
C GLU A 47 -7.56 -0.36 -0.41
N ALA A 48 -7.52 -0.16 -1.73
CA ALA A 48 -8.03 1.05 -2.35
C ALA A 48 -9.54 1.24 -2.10
N ALA A 49 -10.31 0.15 -2.05
CA ALA A 49 -11.73 0.20 -1.73
C ALA A 49 -11.97 0.59 -0.25
N GLU A 50 -11.13 0.12 0.67
CA GLU A 50 -11.22 0.46 2.10
C GLU A 50 -10.80 1.92 2.37
N HIS A 51 -9.74 2.41 1.71
CA HIS A 51 -9.30 3.80 1.85
C HIS A 51 -10.25 4.82 1.21
N LYS A 52 -10.95 4.48 0.12
CA LYS A 52 -11.98 5.33 -0.48
C LYS A 52 -13.24 5.45 0.40
N ALA A 53 -13.44 4.57 1.37
CA ALA A 53 -14.51 4.70 2.35
C ALA A 53 -14.34 5.92 3.30
N LYS A 54 -13.20 6.61 3.26
CA LYS A 54 -12.95 7.90 3.93
C LYS A 54 -12.63 8.98 2.89
N PRO A 55 -13.59 9.45 2.09
CA PRO A 55 -13.33 10.48 1.07
C PRO A 55 -12.97 11.80 1.75
N SER A 56 -11.86 12.39 1.32
CA SER A 56 -11.55 13.79 1.64
C SER A 56 -12.68 14.69 1.15
N ILE A 57 -13.21 15.53 2.03
CA ILE A 57 -14.35 16.43 1.78
C ILE A 57 -14.13 17.33 0.56
N PHE A 58 -12.88 17.67 0.25
CA PHE A 58 -12.51 18.49 -0.91
C PHE A 58 -12.65 17.79 -2.27
N LYS A 59 -12.55 16.46 -2.33
CA LYS A 59 -12.69 15.72 -3.59
C LYS A 59 -14.13 15.59 -4.07
N LYS A 60 -15.11 15.69 -3.14
CA LYS A 60 -16.54 15.63 -3.44
C LYS A 60 -17.07 16.86 -4.20
N LEU A 61 -16.36 17.99 -4.15
CA LEU A 61 -16.82 19.26 -4.77
C LEU A 61 -16.35 19.43 -6.22
N LEU A 62 -15.38 18.67 -6.69
CA LEU A 62 -14.76 18.86 -8.02
C LEU A 62 -15.11 17.78 -9.05
N ASP A 63 -15.67 16.66 -8.61
CA ASP A 63 -15.95 15.52 -9.50
C ASP A 63 -17.45 15.50 -9.88
N LYS A 64 -17.78 16.03 -11.06
CA LYS A 64 -19.13 15.98 -11.65
C LYS A 64 -19.46 14.64 -12.32
N GLY A 65 -18.65 13.59 -12.09
CA GLY A 65 -18.97 12.23 -12.50
C GLY A 65 -20.06 11.63 -11.62
N SER A 66 -20.96 10.83 -12.19
CA SER A 66 -21.97 10.11 -11.42
C SER A 66 -21.29 9.23 -10.36
N VAL A 67 -21.45 9.58 -9.09
CA VAL A 67 -20.93 8.82 -7.93
C VAL A 67 -21.43 7.37 -7.98
N GLU A 68 -22.64 7.17 -8.49
CA GLU A 68 -23.26 5.86 -8.68
C GLU A 68 -22.50 5.03 -9.71
N GLN A 69 -22.06 5.64 -10.82
CA GLN A 69 -21.31 4.95 -11.86
C GLN A 69 -19.95 4.48 -11.31
N GLU A 70 -19.22 5.36 -10.62
CA GLU A 70 -17.94 5.00 -10.00
C GLU A 70 -18.12 3.90 -8.95
N ALA A 71 -19.18 3.95 -8.16
CA ALA A 71 -19.51 2.93 -7.16
C ALA A 71 -19.80 1.58 -7.80
N LEU A 72 -20.58 1.56 -8.89
CA LEU A 72 -20.88 0.34 -9.66
C LEU A 72 -19.62 -0.25 -10.30
N ASP A 73 -18.79 0.57 -10.93
CA ASP A 73 -17.54 0.11 -11.53
C ASP A 73 -16.59 -0.50 -10.49
N ASN A 74 -16.48 0.12 -9.33
CA ASN A 74 -15.68 -0.40 -8.22
C ASN A 74 -16.25 -1.73 -7.71
N LEU A 75 -17.57 -1.85 -7.61
CA LEU A 75 -18.23 -3.10 -7.20
C LEU A 75 -17.99 -4.22 -8.22
N VAL A 76 -18.14 -3.92 -9.52
CA VAL A 76 -17.92 -4.91 -10.60
C VAL A 76 -16.48 -5.37 -10.60
N ARG A 77 -15.50 -4.45 -10.54
CA ARG A 77 -14.07 -4.79 -10.45
C ARG A 77 -13.77 -5.71 -9.26
N ARG A 78 -14.29 -5.35 -8.09
CA ARG A 78 -14.10 -6.14 -6.87
C ARG A 78 -14.68 -7.55 -7.00
N ARG A 79 -15.90 -7.69 -7.52
CA ARG A 79 -16.54 -9.00 -7.76
C ARG A 79 -15.77 -9.83 -8.77
N THR A 80 -15.30 -9.20 -9.85
CA THR A 80 -14.49 -9.88 -10.87
C THR A 80 -13.19 -10.43 -10.28
N ILE A 81 -12.49 -9.64 -9.45
CA ILE A 81 -11.26 -10.09 -8.78
C ILE A 81 -11.52 -11.25 -7.82
N ILE A 82 -12.61 -11.21 -7.05
CA ILE A 82 -12.97 -12.31 -6.15
C ILE A 82 -13.26 -13.58 -6.95
N LYS A 83 -13.96 -13.47 -8.09
CA LYS A 83 -14.23 -14.60 -8.98
C LYS A 83 -12.93 -15.16 -9.56
N GLN A 84 -12.05 -14.30 -10.09
CA GLN A 84 -10.75 -14.71 -10.63
C GLN A 84 -9.86 -15.37 -9.55
N GLU A 85 -9.87 -14.87 -8.32
CA GLU A 85 -9.13 -15.47 -7.19
C GLU A 85 -9.62 -16.87 -6.89
N TYR A 86 -10.94 -17.09 -6.88
CA TYR A 86 -11.55 -18.43 -6.71
C TYR A 86 -11.20 -19.37 -7.85
N GLU A 87 -11.30 -18.91 -9.10
CA GLU A 87 -10.96 -19.71 -10.28
C GLU A 87 -9.48 -20.10 -10.30
N LEU A 88 -8.57 -19.18 -9.96
CA LEU A 88 -7.15 -19.48 -9.83
C LEU A 88 -6.88 -20.50 -8.72
N MET A 89 -7.55 -20.36 -7.56
CA MET A 89 -7.45 -21.34 -6.49
C MET A 89 -7.80 -22.73 -6.99
N MET A 90 -8.94 -22.86 -7.70
CA MET A 90 -9.39 -24.14 -8.22
C MET A 90 -8.43 -24.71 -9.27
N MET A 91 -7.97 -23.89 -10.22
CA MET A 91 -7.01 -24.31 -11.24
C MET A 91 -5.69 -24.78 -10.64
N VAL A 92 -5.14 -24.03 -9.69
CA VAL A 92 -3.86 -24.40 -9.02
C VAL A 92 -4.02 -25.68 -8.21
N LYS A 93 -5.13 -25.85 -7.48
CA LYS A 93 -5.39 -27.08 -6.72
C LYS A 93 -5.57 -28.29 -7.63
N MET A 94 -6.25 -28.14 -8.74
CA MET A 94 -6.48 -29.22 -9.70
C MET A 94 -5.19 -29.65 -10.42
N GLN A 95 -4.34 -28.69 -10.77
CA GLN A 95 -3.12 -28.96 -11.54
C GLN A 95 -1.94 -29.40 -10.66
N TYR A 96 -1.74 -28.77 -9.52
CA TYR A 96 -0.54 -28.98 -8.68
C TYR A 96 -0.84 -29.65 -7.34
N GLY A 97 -2.12 -29.88 -7.04
CA GLY A 97 -2.57 -30.46 -5.80
C GLY A 97 -2.85 -29.46 -4.68
N GLU A 98 -3.67 -29.89 -3.74
CA GLU A 98 -4.08 -29.07 -2.60
C GLU A 98 -2.92 -28.75 -1.65
N TYR A 99 -1.98 -29.69 -1.50
CA TYR A 99 -0.81 -29.49 -0.65
C TYR A 99 0.06 -28.33 -1.15
N ALA A 100 0.40 -28.33 -2.44
CA ALA A 100 1.20 -27.26 -3.05
C ALA A 100 0.54 -25.89 -2.95
N TYR A 101 -0.78 -25.84 -3.10
CA TYR A 101 -1.56 -24.61 -2.92
C TYR A 101 -1.50 -24.11 -1.47
N ASN A 102 -1.67 -24.97 -0.49
CA ASN A 102 -1.65 -24.60 0.92
C ASN A 102 -0.26 -24.15 1.35
N GLU A 103 0.80 -24.84 0.92
CA GLU A 103 2.19 -24.44 1.16
C GLU A 103 2.49 -23.05 0.61
N MET A 104 2.05 -22.76 -0.63
CA MET A 104 2.15 -21.42 -1.23
C MET A 104 1.44 -20.36 -0.39
N LEU A 105 0.25 -20.65 0.15
CA LEU A 105 -0.49 -19.71 1.00
C LEU A 105 0.22 -19.45 2.33
N GLU A 106 0.81 -20.47 2.94
CA GLU A 106 1.58 -20.33 4.18
C GLU A 106 2.82 -19.47 3.98
N GLU A 107 3.59 -19.71 2.91
CA GLU A 107 4.75 -18.90 2.58
C GLU A 107 4.36 -17.44 2.31
N ARG A 108 3.29 -17.22 1.55
CA ARG A 108 2.74 -15.88 1.33
C ARG A 108 2.38 -15.19 2.65
N ARG A 109 1.76 -15.91 3.58
CA ARG A 109 1.39 -15.38 4.90
C ARG A 109 2.63 -15.01 5.72
N LYS A 110 3.66 -15.86 5.74
CA LYS A 110 4.94 -15.58 6.43
C LYS A 110 5.56 -14.29 5.89
N ILE A 111 5.73 -14.19 4.58
CA ILE A 111 6.31 -13.02 3.92
C ILE A 111 5.48 -11.76 4.20
N SER A 112 4.14 -11.85 4.18
CA SER A 112 3.28 -10.69 4.47
C SER A 112 3.44 -10.20 5.91
N VAL A 113 3.52 -11.10 6.88
CA VAL A 113 3.75 -10.77 8.29
C VAL A 113 5.12 -10.12 8.50
N GLU A 114 6.16 -10.63 7.85
CA GLU A 114 7.51 -10.05 7.91
C GLU A 114 7.55 -8.64 7.33
N ARG A 115 6.91 -8.41 6.17
CA ARG A 115 6.80 -7.07 5.57
C ARG A 115 6.08 -6.09 6.47
N ILE A 116 4.95 -6.49 7.07
CA ILE A 116 4.21 -5.64 8.01
C ILE A 116 5.06 -5.29 9.23
N LYS A 117 5.84 -6.25 9.75
CA LYS A 117 6.79 -5.99 10.86
C LYS A 117 7.87 -5.00 10.44
N ALA A 118 8.49 -5.20 9.27
CA ALA A 118 9.51 -4.31 8.74
C ALA A 118 8.98 -2.87 8.51
N GLU A 119 7.78 -2.73 7.95
CA GLU A 119 7.14 -1.42 7.77
C GLU A 119 6.84 -0.72 9.11
N LYS A 120 6.37 -1.45 10.11
CA LYS A 120 6.14 -0.91 11.46
C LYS A 120 7.44 -0.41 12.09
N LEU A 121 8.52 -1.17 11.96
CA LEU A 121 9.84 -0.77 12.45
C LEU A 121 10.35 0.50 11.73
N GLN A 122 10.23 0.56 10.41
CA GLN A 122 10.60 1.75 9.64
C GLN A 122 9.79 2.98 10.06
N LYS A 123 8.47 2.84 10.20
CA LYS A 123 7.59 3.94 10.65
C LYS A 123 7.94 4.40 12.07
N ALA A 124 8.24 3.47 12.98
CA ALA A 124 8.68 3.79 14.33
C ALA A 124 10.01 4.57 14.32
N HIS A 125 10.98 4.12 13.51
CA HIS A 125 12.26 4.81 13.37
C HIS A 125 12.11 6.20 12.76
N GLN A 126 11.31 6.34 11.70
CA GLN A 126 11.02 7.66 11.09
C GLN A 126 10.38 8.62 12.10
N LYS A 127 9.46 8.12 12.94
CA LYS A 127 8.82 8.91 13.98
C LYS A 127 9.83 9.40 15.03
N GLN A 128 10.73 8.54 15.49
CA GLN A 128 11.80 8.91 16.42
C GLN A 128 12.74 9.96 15.82
N VAL A 129 13.14 9.80 14.56
CA VAL A 129 13.99 10.80 13.87
C VAL A 129 13.27 12.14 13.79
N LEU A 130 11.99 12.16 13.45
CA LEU A 130 11.21 13.40 13.36
C LEU A 130 11.06 14.08 14.73
N GLU A 131 10.81 13.33 15.80
CA GLU A 131 10.76 13.84 17.17
C GLU A 131 12.09 14.43 17.61
N ASN A 132 13.20 13.77 17.31
CA ASN A 132 14.54 14.29 17.61
C ASN A 132 14.84 15.57 16.83
N VAL A 133 14.54 15.63 15.54
CA VAL A 133 14.72 16.83 14.71
C VAL A 133 13.89 17.99 15.27
N PHE A 134 12.65 17.74 15.66
CA PHE A 134 11.79 18.75 16.28
C PHE A 134 12.35 19.27 17.61
N MET A 135 12.82 18.38 18.48
CA MET A 135 13.48 18.76 19.74
C MET A 135 14.72 19.63 19.53
N TYR A 136 15.60 19.24 18.60
CA TYR A 136 16.79 20.03 18.29
C TYR A 136 16.47 21.39 17.68
N SER A 137 15.46 21.47 16.82
CA SER A 137 15.01 22.73 16.22
C SER A 137 14.48 23.71 17.28
N LEU A 138 13.70 23.20 18.23
CA LEU A 138 13.16 24.00 19.33
C LEU A 138 14.28 24.53 20.24
N LEU A 139 15.28 23.70 20.51
CA LEU A 139 16.44 24.08 21.32
C LEU A 139 17.29 25.18 20.63
N ALA A 140 17.46 25.05 19.31
CA ALA A 140 18.18 26.07 18.52
C ALA A 140 17.43 27.42 18.51
N VAL A 141 16.10 27.42 18.42
CA VAL A 141 15.29 28.65 18.51
C VAL A 141 15.41 29.30 19.89
N LEU A 142 15.39 28.54 20.98
CA LEU A 142 15.56 29.04 22.32
C LEU A 142 16.95 29.71 22.51
N LEU A 143 18.00 29.05 22.01
CA LEU A 143 19.35 29.61 22.03
C LEU A 143 19.45 30.92 21.24
N TYR A 144 18.81 30.98 20.08
CA TYR A 144 18.79 32.20 19.27
C TYR A 144 18.04 33.34 19.95
N ILE A 145 16.91 33.08 20.60
CA ILE A 145 16.18 34.08 21.37
C ILE A 145 17.01 34.57 22.57
N SER A 146 17.68 33.68 23.30
CA SER A 146 18.56 34.07 24.42
C SER A 146 19.73 34.95 23.97
N TYR A 147 20.31 34.63 22.80
CA TYR A 147 21.36 35.45 22.20
C TYR A 147 20.85 36.85 21.85
N LEU A 148 19.69 36.99 21.25
CA LEU A 148 19.10 38.32 20.95
C LEU A 148 18.83 39.14 22.21
N LEU A 149 18.34 38.52 23.30
CA LEU A 149 18.10 39.17 24.55
C LEU A 149 19.40 39.71 25.17
N ILE A 150 20.48 38.94 25.13
CA ILE A 150 21.81 39.37 25.61
C ILE A 150 22.33 40.56 24.79
N MET A 151 22.24 40.47 23.45
CA MET A 151 22.65 41.58 22.56
C MET A 151 21.82 42.83 22.80
N PHE A 152 20.51 42.69 23.02
CA PHE A 152 19.64 43.82 23.34
C PHE A 152 20.00 44.47 24.68
N ALA A 153 20.26 43.67 25.73
CA ALA A 153 20.68 44.15 27.03
C ALA A 153 22.04 44.89 26.95
N TYR A 154 22.99 44.34 26.18
CA TYR A 154 24.28 44.96 25.93
C TYR A 154 24.16 46.30 25.19
N SER A 155 23.28 46.40 24.21
CA SER A 155 22.98 47.64 23.48
C SER A 155 22.42 48.74 24.41
N LEU A 156 21.56 48.38 25.36
CA LEU A 156 21.03 49.32 26.35
C LEU A 156 22.08 49.84 27.33
N MET A 157 23.06 49.02 27.68
CA MET A 157 24.17 49.42 28.57
C MET A 157 25.18 50.36 27.91
N GLN A 158 25.33 50.30 26.57
CA GLN A 158 26.23 51.21 25.83
C GLN A 158 25.56 52.51 25.40
N GLY A 159 24.23 52.60 25.48
CA GLY A 159 23.46 53.80 25.11
C GLY A 159 23.19 54.78 26.26
N VAL A 160 23.74 54.54 27.43
CA VAL A 160 23.81 55.46 28.61
C VAL A 160 25.24 55.89 28.81
#